data_3e3574f0d767efbe5232db843e171dce
#
_entry.id   3e3574f0d767efbe5232db843e171dce
#
_cell.length_a   1.000
_cell.length_b   1.000
_cell.length_c   1.000
_cell.angle_alpha   90.00
_cell.angle_beta   90.00
_cell.angle_gamma   90.00
#
_symmetry.space_group_name_H-M   'P 1'
#
loop_
_entity.id
_entity.type
_entity.pdbx_description
1 polymer ?
#
loop_
_entity_poly.entity_id
_entity_poly.type
_entity_poly.pdbx_seq_one_letter_code
_entity_poly.pdbx_strand_id
1 'polypeptide(L)'
;MVAHSDYRPGIILGIARGGLLPAAAMAYALDVKNVFMMSVEFYTGVDERLDLPVMLPPLLDAVDIAGARVLVVDDVADTGGTLKLVKDFCAEHVANVRCAVLYEKPRSLVKCEYVWKRTAHWVNFPWSSQAPVVTHLPGRALSPTPISSDR
;
A
#
# COMPACT_ATOMS: atom_id res chain seq x y z
N MET A 1 -14.72 -11.35 5.91
CA MET A 1 -15.30 -10.24 5.11
C MET A 1 -15.04 -10.49 3.63
N VAL A 2 -13.81 -10.33 3.10
CA VAL A 2 -13.55 -10.56 1.66
C VAL A 2 -13.95 -11.97 1.23
N ALA A 3 -13.49 -13.00 1.95
CA ALA A 3 -13.78 -14.41 1.63
C ALA A 3 -15.28 -14.77 1.61
N HIS A 4 -16.11 -14.01 2.30
CA HIS A 4 -17.56 -14.20 2.36
C HIS A 4 -18.34 -13.25 1.44
N SER A 5 -17.64 -12.43 0.64
CA SER A 5 -18.27 -11.57 -0.37
C SER A 5 -18.28 -12.25 -1.73
N ASP A 6 -18.87 -11.57 -2.70
CA ASP A 6 -18.85 -11.95 -4.11
C ASP A 6 -17.53 -11.63 -4.83
N TYR A 7 -16.63 -10.90 -4.15
CA TYR A 7 -15.39 -10.45 -4.72
C TYR A 7 -14.28 -11.49 -4.61
N ARG A 8 -13.68 -11.82 -5.72
CA ARG A 8 -12.55 -12.74 -5.83
C ARG A 8 -11.38 -11.99 -6.46
N PRO A 9 -10.49 -11.39 -5.67
CA PRO A 9 -9.30 -10.71 -6.19
C PRO A 9 -8.36 -11.72 -6.84
N GLY A 10 -7.84 -11.36 -8.00
CA GLY A 10 -6.73 -12.08 -8.63
C GLY A 10 -5.37 -11.50 -8.26
N ILE A 11 -5.37 -10.27 -7.73
CA ILE A 11 -4.19 -9.53 -7.33
C ILE A 11 -4.43 -8.87 -5.97
N ILE A 12 -3.42 -8.93 -5.11
CA ILE A 12 -3.36 -8.13 -3.88
C ILE A 12 -2.24 -7.10 -4.02
N LEU A 13 -2.57 -5.84 -3.76
CA LEU A 13 -1.63 -4.72 -3.77
C LEU A 13 -1.54 -4.11 -2.38
N GLY A 14 -0.42 -4.34 -1.69
CA GLY A 14 -0.14 -3.76 -0.39
C GLY A 14 0.45 -2.36 -0.49
N ILE A 15 -0.08 -1.40 0.24
CA ILE A 15 0.52 -0.07 0.33
C ILE A 15 1.65 -0.13 1.37
N ALA A 16 2.87 0.16 0.92
CA ALA A 16 4.02 0.18 1.81
C ALA A 16 3.96 1.43 2.73
N ARG A 17 4.37 1.27 3.97
CA ARG A 17 4.93 0.08 4.63
C ARG A 17 3.88 -0.73 5.39
N GLY A 18 2.94 -0.06 6.08
CA GLY A 18 1.99 -0.66 7.01
C GLY A 18 1.09 -1.72 6.38
N GLY A 19 0.63 -1.45 5.16
CA GLY A 19 -0.26 -2.34 4.42
C GLY A 19 0.38 -3.67 3.98
N LEU A 20 1.71 -3.80 4.02
CA LEU A 20 2.39 -5.04 3.61
C LEU A 20 2.03 -6.23 4.50
N LEU A 21 1.90 -6.00 5.80
CA LEU A 21 1.58 -7.05 6.76
C LEU A 21 0.17 -7.62 6.56
N PRO A 22 -0.90 -6.79 6.54
CA PRO A 22 -2.23 -7.29 6.25
C PRO A 22 -2.36 -7.83 4.81
N ALA A 23 -1.65 -7.25 3.82
CA ALA A 23 -1.67 -7.77 2.45
C ALA A 23 -1.12 -9.19 2.37
N ALA A 24 0.02 -9.47 3.00
CA ALA A 24 0.59 -10.82 3.05
C ALA A 24 -0.35 -11.81 3.74
N ALA A 25 -0.91 -11.43 4.89
CA ALA A 25 -1.86 -12.27 5.61
C ALA A 25 -3.12 -12.58 4.77
N MET A 26 -3.65 -11.57 4.07
CA MET A 26 -4.82 -11.75 3.20
C MET A 26 -4.51 -12.60 1.97
N ALA A 27 -3.30 -12.50 1.42
CA ALA A 27 -2.87 -13.31 0.29
C ALA A 27 -2.92 -14.80 0.63
N TYR A 28 -2.40 -15.18 1.78
CA TYR A 28 -2.52 -16.56 2.28
C TYR A 28 -3.97 -16.96 2.53
N ALA A 29 -4.73 -16.12 3.20
CA ALA A 29 -6.11 -16.43 3.56
C ALA A 29 -7.05 -16.55 2.36
N LEU A 30 -6.75 -15.91 1.25
CA LEU A 30 -7.56 -15.89 0.01
C LEU A 30 -6.96 -16.76 -1.10
N ASP A 31 -5.82 -17.42 -0.85
CA ASP A 31 -5.03 -18.19 -1.84
C ASP A 31 -4.71 -17.36 -3.10
N VAL A 32 -4.32 -16.09 -2.92
CA VAL A 32 -3.88 -15.20 -4.00
C VAL A 32 -2.37 -15.15 -4.01
N LYS A 33 -1.76 -15.63 -5.09
CA LYS A 33 -0.30 -15.69 -5.25
C LYS A 33 0.30 -14.41 -5.86
N ASN A 34 -0.50 -13.66 -6.60
CA ASN A 34 -0.08 -12.40 -7.22
C ASN A 34 -0.16 -11.28 -6.18
N VAL A 35 0.95 -11.04 -5.51
CA VAL A 35 1.06 -10.01 -4.47
C VAL A 35 2.09 -8.99 -4.92
N PHE A 36 1.67 -7.74 -4.95
CA PHE A 36 2.51 -6.60 -5.31
C PHE A 36 2.51 -5.57 -4.18
N MET A 37 3.48 -4.68 -4.21
CA MET A 37 3.54 -3.55 -3.29
C MET A 37 3.65 -2.24 -4.06
N MET A 38 3.09 -1.19 -3.50
CA MET A 38 3.25 0.17 -3.98
C MET A 38 3.69 1.07 -2.82
N SER A 39 4.76 1.82 -3.02
CA SER A 39 5.18 2.88 -2.10
C SER A 39 4.65 4.22 -2.60
N VAL A 40 4.02 4.94 -1.69
CA VAL A 40 3.55 6.31 -1.95
C VAL A 40 4.24 7.21 -0.95
N GLU A 41 5.13 8.05 -1.43
CA GLU A 41 5.86 9.00 -0.60
C GLU A 41 5.35 10.42 -0.85
N PHE A 42 4.87 11.05 0.21
CA PHE A 42 4.64 12.49 0.20
C PHE A 42 5.94 13.17 0.65
N TYR A 43 6.73 13.66 -0.31
CA TYR A 43 7.95 14.39 0.01
C TYR A 43 7.60 15.69 0.73
N THR A 44 7.99 15.76 1.99
CA THR A 44 8.10 17.01 2.73
C THR A 44 9.58 17.37 2.78
N GLY A 45 10.13 17.90 1.68
CA GLY A 45 11.41 18.60 1.70
C GLY A 45 11.26 19.93 2.43
N VAL A 46 12.32 20.42 3.05
CA VAL A 46 12.31 21.58 3.96
C VAL A 46 11.84 22.87 3.27
N ASP A 47 11.73 22.90 1.93
CA ASP A 47 11.31 24.09 1.17
C ASP A 47 10.38 23.87 -0.03
N GLU A 48 9.98 22.64 -0.38
CA GLU A 48 9.04 22.41 -1.48
C GLU A 48 8.12 21.23 -1.18
N ARG A 49 6.84 21.52 -0.93
CA ARG A 49 5.76 20.55 -1.10
C ARG A 49 5.68 20.25 -2.59
N LEU A 50 6.11 19.08 -3.00
CA LEU A 50 5.62 18.54 -4.27
C LEU A 50 4.15 18.21 -4.06
N ASP A 51 3.27 18.89 -4.78
CA ASP A 51 1.82 18.66 -4.77
C ASP A 51 1.43 17.28 -5.36
N LEU A 52 2.41 16.51 -5.81
CA LEU A 52 2.24 15.18 -6.37
C LEU A 52 3.09 14.16 -5.59
N PRO A 53 2.45 13.16 -4.98
CA PRO A 53 3.17 12.06 -4.36
C PRO A 53 3.93 11.26 -5.43
N VAL A 54 5.15 10.87 -5.10
CA VAL A 54 5.90 9.93 -5.94
C VAL A 54 5.35 8.53 -5.71
N MET A 55 4.74 7.96 -6.73
CA MET A 55 4.40 6.55 -6.77
C MET A 55 5.52 5.77 -7.41
N LEU A 56 6.06 4.78 -6.72
CA LEU A 56 6.88 3.76 -7.33
C LEU A 56 5.94 2.64 -7.82
N PRO A 57 5.69 2.54 -9.12
CA PRO A 57 4.75 1.56 -9.65
C PRO A 57 5.27 0.15 -9.36
N PRO A 58 4.38 -0.79 -9.07
CA PRO A 58 4.74 -2.19 -9.11
C PRO A 58 5.18 -2.54 -10.53
N LEU A 59 6.11 -3.50 -10.67
CA LEU A 59 6.49 -4.06 -11.97
C LEU A 59 5.30 -4.86 -12.54
N LEU A 60 4.28 -4.17 -13.01
CA LEU A 60 3.08 -4.77 -13.59
C LEU A 60 3.21 -5.05 -15.10
N ASP A 61 4.34 -4.67 -15.71
CA ASP A 61 4.56 -4.77 -17.16
C ASP A 61 4.64 -6.22 -17.71
N ALA A 62 4.63 -7.22 -16.84
CA ALA A 62 4.78 -8.61 -17.26
C ALA A 62 3.46 -9.37 -17.40
N VAL A 63 2.31 -8.79 -17.04
CA VAL A 63 1.01 -9.47 -17.04
C VAL A 63 -0.06 -8.54 -17.59
N ASP A 64 -0.89 -9.06 -18.50
CA ASP A 64 -2.12 -8.35 -18.90
C ASP A 64 -3.06 -8.26 -17.69
N ILE A 65 -3.09 -7.09 -17.08
CA ILE A 65 -3.88 -6.82 -15.86
C ILE A 65 -5.23 -6.16 -16.17
N ALA A 66 -5.52 -5.83 -17.43
CA ALA A 66 -6.73 -5.10 -17.81
C ALA A 66 -8.01 -5.79 -17.32
N GLY A 67 -8.04 -7.13 -17.35
CA GLY A 67 -9.15 -7.94 -16.83
C GLY A 67 -9.08 -8.26 -15.34
N ALA A 68 -8.06 -7.82 -14.62
CA ALA A 68 -7.83 -8.21 -13.25
C ALA A 68 -8.77 -7.52 -12.25
N ARG A 69 -9.00 -8.20 -11.12
CA ARG A 69 -9.63 -7.65 -9.92
C ARG A 69 -8.56 -7.46 -8.85
N VAL A 70 -8.32 -6.22 -8.47
CA VAL A 70 -7.27 -5.85 -7.51
C VAL A 70 -7.86 -5.51 -6.16
N LEU A 71 -7.35 -6.13 -5.11
CA LEU A 71 -7.61 -5.75 -3.73
C LEU A 71 -6.45 -4.90 -3.23
N VAL A 72 -6.68 -3.60 -3.07
CA VAL A 72 -5.73 -2.68 -2.44
C VAL A 72 -5.84 -2.84 -0.93
N VAL A 73 -4.70 -3.06 -0.27
CA VAL A 73 -4.66 -3.35 1.18
C VAL A 73 -3.76 -2.36 1.89
N ASP A 74 -4.28 -1.79 2.98
CA ASP A 74 -3.52 -0.94 3.90
C ASP A 74 -3.84 -1.29 5.36
N ASP A 75 -3.05 -0.79 6.30
CA ASP A 75 -3.33 -0.97 7.72
C ASP A 75 -4.36 0.06 8.23
N VAL A 76 -4.29 1.31 7.77
CA VAL A 76 -5.24 2.36 8.17
C VAL A 76 -5.56 3.34 7.05
N ALA A 77 -6.83 3.53 6.80
CA ALA A 77 -7.33 4.67 6.02
C ALA A 77 -7.54 5.87 6.97
N ASP A 78 -6.50 6.69 7.14
CA ASP A 78 -6.57 7.87 8.03
C ASP A 78 -7.26 9.05 7.34
N THR A 79 -6.54 9.87 6.57
CA THR A 79 -7.15 10.87 5.68
C THR A 79 -7.69 10.23 4.41
N GLY A 80 -7.16 9.08 4.05
CA GLY A 80 -7.51 8.35 2.84
C GLY A 80 -6.84 8.88 1.57
N GLY A 81 -5.96 9.89 1.66
CA GLY A 81 -5.30 10.49 0.50
C GLY A 81 -4.45 9.48 -0.28
N THR A 82 -3.57 8.75 0.42
CA THR A 82 -2.75 7.68 -0.17
C THR A 82 -3.61 6.61 -0.83
N LEU A 83 -4.62 6.15 -0.11
CA LEU A 83 -5.51 5.08 -0.59
C LEU A 83 -6.32 5.51 -1.81
N LYS A 84 -6.79 6.78 -1.82
CA LYS A 84 -7.47 7.35 -2.98
C LYS A 84 -6.59 7.34 -4.21
N LEU A 85 -5.36 7.83 -4.08
CA LEU A 85 -4.41 7.89 -5.17
C LEU A 85 -4.11 6.51 -5.76
N VAL A 86 -3.85 5.51 -4.91
CA VAL A 86 -3.59 4.14 -5.35
C VAL A 86 -4.82 3.51 -5.99
N LYS A 87 -6.02 3.76 -5.43
CA LYS A 87 -7.28 3.25 -5.99
C LYS A 87 -7.56 3.84 -7.37
N ASP A 88 -7.37 5.16 -7.52
CA ASP A 88 -7.57 5.86 -8.79
C ASP A 88 -6.57 5.35 -9.85
N PHE A 89 -5.29 5.25 -9.50
CA PHE A 89 -4.27 4.69 -10.38
C PHE A 89 -4.63 3.25 -10.84
N CYS A 90 -5.01 2.39 -9.92
CA CYS A 90 -5.41 1.03 -10.29
C CYS A 90 -6.65 1.02 -11.20
N ALA A 91 -7.63 1.88 -10.95
CA ALA A 91 -8.87 1.93 -11.71
C ALA A 91 -8.67 2.29 -13.19
N GLU A 92 -7.57 2.96 -13.53
CA GLU A 92 -7.19 3.26 -14.92
C GLU A 92 -6.63 2.06 -15.67
N HIS A 93 -6.18 1.01 -14.95
CA HIS A 93 -5.41 -0.08 -15.53
C HIS A 93 -6.06 -1.46 -15.39
N VAL A 94 -7.06 -1.62 -14.50
CA VAL A 94 -7.66 -2.92 -14.18
C VAL A 94 -9.19 -2.87 -14.22
N ALA A 95 -9.82 -4.04 -14.33
CA ALA A 95 -11.29 -4.13 -14.47
C ALA A 95 -12.04 -3.71 -13.20
N ASN A 96 -11.51 -4.01 -12.02
CA ASN A 96 -12.19 -3.69 -10.77
C ASN A 96 -11.20 -3.56 -9.61
N VAL A 97 -11.40 -2.54 -8.77
CA VAL A 97 -10.58 -2.24 -7.60
C VAL A 97 -11.47 -2.14 -6.37
N ARG A 98 -11.13 -2.89 -5.32
CA ARG A 98 -11.70 -2.73 -3.98
C ARG A 98 -10.60 -2.52 -2.96
N CYS A 99 -10.94 -1.87 -1.85
CA CYS A 99 -10.01 -1.56 -0.77
C CYS A 99 -10.35 -2.35 0.49
N ALA A 100 -9.30 -2.81 1.17
CA ALA A 100 -9.39 -3.46 2.46
C ALA A 100 -8.43 -2.82 3.45
N VAL A 101 -8.91 -2.48 4.64
CA VAL A 101 -8.10 -1.91 5.71
C VAL A 101 -8.42 -2.54 7.05
N LEU A 102 -7.44 -2.56 7.95
CA LEU A 102 -7.72 -2.94 9.33
C LEU A 102 -8.54 -1.84 10.00
N TYR A 103 -8.16 -0.59 9.85
CA TYR A 103 -8.87 0.53 10.46
C TYR A 103 -9.25 1.61 9.44
N GLU A 104 -10.47 2.13 9.56
CA GLU A 104 -10.92 3.29 8.80
C GLU A 104 -11.29 4.42 9.76
N LYS A 105 -10.74 5.61 9.52
CA LYS A 105 -11.08 6.83 10.26
C LYS A 105 -12.31 7.49 9.66
N PRO A 106 -13.15 8.16 10.48
CA PRO A 106 -14.32 8.88 9.98
C PRO A 106 -13.99 9.94 8.93
N ARG A 107 -12.79 10.53 9.02
CA ARG A 107 -12.28 11.58 8.11
C ARG A 107 -11.71 11.06 6.80
N SER A 108 -11.63 9.74 6.61
CA SER A 108 -11.09 9.17 5.38
C SER A 108 -11.93 9.55 4.16
N LEU A 109 -11.26 10.04 3.12
CA LEU A 109 -11.84 10.38 1.82
C LEU A 109 -12.32 9.13 1.08
N VAL A 110 -11.66 7.99 1.30
CA VAL A 110 -12.04 6.70 0.73
C VAL A 110 -12.83 5.92 1.77
N LYS A 111 -14.01 5.46 1.36
CA LYS A 111 -14.75 4.47 2.13
C LYS A 111 -14.41 3.10 1.56
N CYS A 112 -13.72 2.30 2.37
CA CYS A 112 -13.25 0.99 1.96
C CYS A 112 -14.40 -0.02 1.95
N GLU A 113 -14.39 -0.92 1.00
CA GLU A 113 -15.37 -2.00 0.88
C GLU A 113 -15.21 -3.01 2.03
N TYR A 114 -13.97 -3.19 2.52
CA TYR A 114 -13.68 -4.11 3.60
C TYR A 114 -12.93 -3.41 4.73
N VAL A 115 -13.58 -3.25 5.87
CA VAL A 115 -13.03 -2.57 7.05
C VAL A 115 -13.20 -3.48 8.25
N TRP A 116 -12.10 -3.84 8.92
CA TRP A 116 -12.19 -4.61 10.15
C TRP A 116 -12.83 -3.79 11.28
N LYS A 117 -12.35 -2.53 11.50
CA LYS A 117 -12.86 -1.67 12.56
C LYS A 117 -12.81 -0.20 12.20
N ARG A 118 -13.83 0.56 12.60
CA ARG A 118 -13.86 2.02 12.49
C ARG A 118 -13.49 2.66 13.83
N THR A 119 -12.63 3.69 13.80
CA THR A 119 -12.23 4.40 15.01
C THR A 119 -11.76 5.82 14.69
N ALA A 120 -12.04 6.77 15.58
CA ALA A 120 -11.45 8.11 15.53
C ALA A 120 -10.12 8.20 16.30
N HIS A 121 -9.85 7.22 17.16
CA HIS A 121 -8.66 7.23 18.01
C HIS A 121 -7.39 6.84 17.24
N TRP A 122 -6.24 7.25 17.78
CA TRP A 122 -4.95 6.77 17.29
C TRP A 122 -4.84 5.26 17.40
N VAL A 123 -4.23 4.63 16.40
CA VAL A 123 -4.01 3.17 16.37
C VAL A 123 -2.51 2.91 16.48
N ASN A 124 -2.12 2.18 17.51
CA ASN A 124 -0.75 1.68 17.67
C ASN A 124 -0.65 0.29 17.05
N PHE A 125 0.10 0.17 15.98
CA PHE A 125 0.37 -1.12 15.36
C PHE A 125 1.65 -1.74 15.93
N PRO A 126 1.71 -3.06 16.14
CA PRO A 126 2.91 -3.73 16.66
C PRO A 126 4.17 -3.45 15.84
N TRP A 127 4.03 -3.28 14.52
CA TRP A 127 5.14 -3.04 13.59
C TRP A 127 5.62 -1.60 13.54
N SER A 128 4.93 -0.67 14.16
CA SER A 128 5.29 0.77 14.16
C SER A 128 5.22 1.42 15.54
N SER A 129 5.04 0.64 16.60
CA SER A 129 4.91 1.16 17.97
C SER A 129 6.27 1.51 18.61
N GLN A 130 7.36 1.00 18.07
CA GLN A 130 8.71 1.25 18.57
C GLN A 130 9.48 2.16 17.63
N ALA A 131 10.47 2.89 18.18
CA ALA A 131 11.39 3.67 17.37
C ALA A 131 12.22 2.75 16.46
N PRO A 132 12.65 3.23 15.28
CA PRO A 132 13.56 2.48 14.43
C PRO A 132 14.84 2.10 15.17
N VAL A 133 15.30 0.87 14.97
CA VAL A 133 16.58 0.38 15.58
C VAL A 133 17.79 1.12 15.01
N VAL A 134 17.67 1.58 13.76
CA VAL A 134 18.72 2.34 13.07
C VAL A 134 18.21 3.75 12.79
N THR A 135 18.94 4.76 13.24
CA THR A 135 18.66 6.16 12.91
C THR A 135 19.34 6.49 11.59
N HIS A 136 18.55 6.78 10.57
CA HIS A 136 19.09 7.34 9.33
C HIS A 136 19.45 8.80 9.57
N LEU A 137 20.75 9.12 9.49
CA LEU A 137 21.20 10.52 9.49
C LEU A 137 20.71 11.18 8.18
N PRO A 138 20.10 12.38 8.25
CA PRO A 138 19.73 13.10 7.05
C PRO A 138 20.98 13.37 6.21
N GLY A 139 20.95 13.03 4.92
CA GLY A 139 21.97 13.40 3.96
C GLY A 139 22.93 12.31 3.46
N ARG A 140 22.80 11.06 3.88
CA ARG A 140 23.60 9.98 3.26
C ARG A 140 22.77 9.30 2.16
N ALA A 141 22.85 9.83 0.94
CA ALA A 141 22.44 9.10 -0.24
C ALA A 141 23.15 7.73 -0.26
N LEU A 142 22.41 6.68 -0.49
CA LEU A 142 22.98 5.36 -0.75
C LEU A 142 23.82 5.48 -2.03
N SER A 143 25.12 5.62 -1.90
CA SER A 143 26.01 5.44 -3.04
C SER A 143 25.84 4.00 -3.51
N PRO A 144 25.53 3.77 -4.78
CA PRO A 144 25.47 2.40 -5.29
C PRO A 144 26.85 1.77 -5.11
N THR A 145 26.91 0.69 -4.36
CA THR A 145 28.11 -0.13 -4.25
C THR A 145 28.41 -0.65 -5.65
N PRO A 146 29.58 -0.40 -6.24
CA PRO A 146 29.91 -0.95 -7.53
C PRO A 146 29.90 -2.48 -7.43
N ILE A 147 29.12 -3.11 -8.27
CA ILE A 147 29.14 -4.57 -8.42
C ILE A 147 30.54 -4.90 -8.92
N SER A 148 31.36 -5.51 -8.04
CA SER A 148 32.65 -6.04 -8.43
C SER A 148 32.44 -7.10 -9.51
N SER A 149 32.89 -6.79 -10.73
CA SER A 149 32.96 -7.72 -11.84
C SER A 149 34.21 -8.60 -11.65
N ASP A 150 34.16 -9.56 -10.74
CA ASP A 150 35.15 -10.62 -10.69
C ASP A 150 34.46 -11.98 -10.81
N ARG A 151 34.56 -12.46 -12.07
CA ARG A 151 34.57 -13.83 -12.63
C ARG A 151 33.67 -14.91 -12.04
#